data_ea97b79effc05ae2a58adbed97cf0fc7
#
_entry.id   ea97b79effc05ae2a58adbed97cf0fc7
#
_cell.length_a   1.000
_cell.length_b   1.000
_cell.length_c   1.000
_cell.angle_alpha   90.00
_cell.angle_beta   90.00
_cell.angle_gamma   90.00
#
_symmetry.space_group_name_H-M   'P 1'
#
loop_
_entity.id
_entity.type
_entity.pdbx_description
1 polymer ?
#
loop_
_entity_poly.entity_id
_entity_poly.type
_entity_poly.pdbx_seq_one_letter_code
_entity_poly.pdbx_strand_id
1 'polypeptide(L)'
;LVKNAFMDADLNAHMKLTSANSINVARFLPQAFYYFYAYAQLKKEGKADHLVVCVPSGNFGNITAGLFGKRMGLPVKRFIAANNRNDIFYQYLQTGKYNPRPSIATIANAMDVGDPSNFARVLALYGNSHAAITADISGATYTDEQIRETVGEVYWETGYLLDPHGACGYRALSEGLSASETGIFLETAHPAKFLETVEGIIGDKVEIPTKLQEFMKGTKQSIPMEKD
;
A
#
# COMPACT_ATOMS: atom_id res chain seq x y z
N LEU A 1 19.93 -8.55 6.73
CA LEU A 1 20.88 -9.00 5.70
C LEU A 1 20.84 -8.09 4.45
N VAL A 2 19.79 -8.10 3.63
CA VAL A 2 19.75 -7.43 2.31
C VAL A 2 20.05 -5.93 2.39
N LYS A 3 19.45 -5.18 3.32
CA LYS A 3 19.73 -3.74 3.49
C LYS A 3 21.20 -3.49 3.84
N ASN A 4 21.80 -4.34 4.68
CA ASN A 4 23.20 -4.21 5.05
C ASN A 4 24.13 -4.49 3.86
N ALA A 5 23.82 -5.48 3.01
CA ALA A 5 24.59 -5.76 1.81
C ALA A 5 24.64 -4.55 0.85
N PHE A 6 23.54 -3.79 0.70
CA PHE A 6 23.54 -2.57 -0.11
C PHE A 6 24.39 -1.44 0.47
N MET A 7 24.66 -1.46 1.79
CA MET A 7 25.49 -0.47 2.48
C MET A 7 26.96 -0.90 2.60
N ASP A 8 27.29 -2.14 2.25
CA ASP A 8 28.63 -2.69 2.33
C ASP A 8 29.49 -2.16 1.18
N ALA A 9 30.51 -1.39 1.52
CA ALA A 9 31.39 -0.73 0.52
C ALA A 9 32.24 -1.75 -0.27
N ASP A 10 32.73 -2.80 0.42
CA ASP A 10 33.58 -3.83 -0.23
C ASP A 10 32.75 -4.66 -1.21
N LEU A 11 31.53 -5.06 -0.79
CA LEU A 11 30.63 -5.80 -1.66
C LEU A 11 30.24 -4.98 -2.90
N ASN A 12 29.92 -3.71 -2.71
CA ASN A 12 29.57 -2.80 -3.81
C ASN A 12 30.75 -2.51 -4.75
N ALA A 13 32.00 -2.56 -4.26
CA ALA A 13 33.18 -2.43 -5.10
C ALA A 13 33.42 -3.64 -5.99
N HIS A 14 33.02 -4.85 -5.54
CA HIS A 14 33.24 -6.10 -6.26
C HIS A 14 32.08 -6.49 -7.17
N MET A 15 30.85 -6.09 -6.87
CA MET A 15 29.67 -6.45 -7.67
C MET A 15 28.62 -5.36 -7.69
N LYS A 16 27.89 -5.27 -8.80
CA LYS A 16 26.78 -4.36 -8.96
C LYS A 16 25.51 -4.97 -8.35
N LEU A 17 25.16 -4.55 -7.13
CA LEU A 17 23.97 -5.01 -6.47
C LEU A 17 22.70 -4.38 -7.05
N THR A 18 21.65 -5.16 -7.17
CA THR A 18 20.30 -4.70 -7.53
C THR A 18 19.26 -5.44 -6.69
N SER A 19 18.06 -4.89 -6.64
CA SER A 19 16.96 -5.49 -5.89
C SER A 19 15.68 -5.49 -6.71
N ALA A 20 14.93 -6.58 -6.65
CA ALA A 20 13.58 -6.67 -7.21
C ALA A 20 12.49 -6.17 -6.24
N ASN A 21 12.84 -5.37 -5.25
CA ASN A 21 11.94 -4.80 -4.25
C ASN A 21 11.62 -3.32 -4.54
N SER A 22 10.67 -2.74 -3.82
CA SER A 22 10.19 -1.35 -3.95
C SER A 22 11.23 -0.27 -3.63
N ILE A 23 12.39 -0.62 -3.09
CA ILE A 23 13.55 0.28 -3.02
C ILE A 23 14.15 0.59 -4.42
N ASN A 24 13.90 -0.26 -5.40
CA ASN A 24 14.33 -0.04 -6.78
C ASN A 24 13.25 0.76 -7.54
N VAL A 25 13.66 1.89 -8.12
CA VAL A 25 12.76 2.77 -8.88
C VAL A 25 12.07 2.04 -10.05
N ALA A 26 12.76 1.11 -10.70
CA ALA A 26 12.19 0.30 -11.78
C ALA A 26 11.06 -0.64 -11.32
N ARG A 27 10.93 -0.86 -10.01
CA ARG A 27 9.84 -1.68 -9.44
C ARG A 27 8.63 -0.85 -9.06
N PHE A 28 8.79 0.35 -8.53
CA PHE A 28 7.64 1.15 -8.11
C PHE A 28 7.14 2.11 -9.19
N LEU A 29 8.01 2.67 -10.04
CA LEU A 29 7.60 3.64 -11.04
C LEU A 29 6.55 3.10 -12.03
N PRO A 30 6.63 1.85 -12.54
CA PRO A 30 5.56 1.29 -13.38
C PRO A 30 4.21 1.20 -12.69
N GLN A 31 4.14 1.21 -11.37
CA GLN A 31 2.87 1.25 -10.64
C GLN A 31 2.12 2.57 -10.87
N ALA A 32 2.79 3.62 -11.34
CA ALA A 32 2.12 4.84 -11.77
C ALA A 32 1.07 4.60 -12.85
N PHE A 33 1.25 3.58 -13.70
CA PHE A 33 0.31 3.24 -14.77
C PHE A 33 -1.08 2.84 -14.25
N TYR A 34 -1.19 2.25 -13.06
CA TYR A 34 -2.47 1.94 -12.43
C TYR A 34 -3.32 3.21 -12.23
N TYR A 35 -2.70 4.29 -11.81
CA TYR A 35 -3.34 5.58 -11.58
C TYR A 35 -3.80 6.22 -12.88
N PHE A 36 -2.97 6.22 -13.91
CA PHE A 36 -3.34 6.72 -15.24
C PHE A 36 -4.48 5.90 -15.84
N TYR A 37 -4.43 4.58 -15.71
CA TYR A 37 -5.48 3.70 -16.20
C TYR A 37 -6.81 3.93 -15.48
N ALA A 38 -6.79 3.97 -14.15
CA ALA A 38 -7.98 4.23 -13.35
C ALA A 38 -8.59 5.59 -13.68
N TYR A 39 -7.76 6.64 -13.77
CA TYR A 39 -8.21 7.96 -14.20
C TYR A 39 -8.85 7.93 -15.59
N ALA A 40 -8.25 7.23 -16.53
CA ALA A 40 -8.78 7.13 -17.89
C ALA A 40 -10.15 6.44 -17.93
N GLN A 41 -10.39 5.42 -17.10
CA GLN A 41 -11.72 4.80 -16.99
C GLN A 41 -12.75 5.76 -16.36
N LEU A 42 -12.41 6.40 -15.24
CA LEU A 42 -13.28 7.40 -14.61
C LEU A 42 -13.62 8.55 -15.57
N LYS A 43 -12.65 8.99 -16.37
CA LYS A 43 -12.88 10.04 -17.37
C LYS A 43 -13.88 9.64 -18.44
N LYS A 44 -13.85 8.37 -18.90
CA LYS A 44 -14.84 7.83 -19.85
C LYS A 44 -16.25 7.85 -19.27
N GLU A 45 -16.36 7.64 -17.95
CA GLU A 45 -17.64 7.64 -17.23
C GLU A 45 -18.10 9.06 -16.78
N GLY A 46 -17.32 10.10 -17.05
CA GLY A 46 -17.59 11.47 -16.56
C GLY A 46 -17.43 11.63 -15.04
N LYS A 47 -16.67 10.76 -14.39
CA LYS A 47 -16.47 10.72 -12.93
C LYS A 47 -15.06 11.08 -12.48
N ALA A 48 -14.24 11.73 -13.32
CA ALA A 48 -12.83 11.99 -13.01
C ALA A 48 -12.59 13.27 -12.22
N ASP A 49 -13.62 14.06 -11.95
CA ASP A 49 -13.48 15.34 -11.26
C ASP A 49 -13.20 15.16 -9.77
N HIS A 50 -12.31 16.00 -9.23
CA HIS A 50 -11.92 15.99 -7.81
C HIS A 50 -11.48 14.61 -7.31
N LEU A 51 -10.71 13.88 -8.12
CA LEU A 51 -10.27 12.54 -7.82
C LEU A 51 -9.42 12.47 -6.55
N VAL A 52 -9.84 11.63 -5.61
CA VAL A 52 -9.10 11.24 -4.41
C VAL A 52 -8.67 9.79 -4.53
N VAL A 53 -7.41 9.51 -4.29
CA VAL A 53 -6.88 8.14 -4.35
C VAL A 53 -6.43 7.70 -2.97
N CYS A 54 -7.04 6.64 -2.44
CA CYS A 54 -6.63 6.01 -1.19
C CYS A 54 -5.72 4.82 -1.47
N VAL A 55 -4.59 4.76 -0.78
CA VAL A 55 -3.55 3.76 -1.00
C VAL A 55 -3.20 3.06 0.32
N PRO A 56 -3.45 1.73 0.43
CA PRO A 56 -2.89 0.93 1.50
C PRO A 56 -1.36 1.03 1.48
N SER A 57 -0.77 1.54 2.55
CA SER A 57 0.61 2.02 2.53
C SER A 57 1.47 1.38 3.63
N GLY A 58 2.39 0.50 3.21
CA GLY A 58 3.45 -0.05 4.06
C GLY A 58 4.81 0.60 3.76
N ASN A 59 5.50 0.14 2.70
CA ASN A 59 6.79 0.68 2.29
C ASN A 59 6.69 1.92 1.37
N PHE A 60 5.50 2.42 1.10
CA PHE A 60 5.19 3.64 0.32
C PHE A 60 5.59 3.61 -1.16
N GLY A 61 5.94 2.45 -1.72
CA GLY A 61 6.25 2.33 -3.15
C GLY A 61 5.07 2.71 -4.03
N ASN A 62 3.89 2.19 -3.73
CA ASN A 62 2.66 2.40 -4.51
C ASN A 62 2.23 3.87 -4.49
N ILE A 63 2.03 4.46 -3.30
CA ILE A 63 1.62 5.87 -3.20
C ILE A 63 2.67 6.81 -3.82
N THR A 64 3.97 6.51 -3.67
CA THR A 64 5.04 7.28 -4.32
C THR A 64 4.88 7.26 -5.84
N ALA A 65 4.51 6.12 -6.43
CA ALA A 65 4.23 6.04 -7.87
C ALA A 65 3.03 6.94 -8.27
N GLY A 66 1.98 6.98 -7.45
CA GLY A 66 0.85 7.90 -7.64
C GLY A 66 1.27 9.37 -7.58
N LEU A 67 2.14 9.72 -6.63
CA LEU A 67 2.69 11.07 -6.49
C LEU A 67 3.56 11.46 -7.71
N PHE A 68 4.34 10.54 -8.26
CA PHE A 68 5.03 10.76 -9.54
C PHE A 68 4.02 11.02 -10.66
N GLY A 69 2.94 10.21 -10.74
CA GLY A 69 1.85 10.43 -11.70
C GLY A 69 1.27 11.85 -11.59
N LYS A 70 0.98 12.31 -10.36
CA LYS A 70 0.51 13.68 -10.12
C LYS A 70 1.51 14.73 -10.59
N ARG A 71 2.82 14.54 -10.33
CA ARG A 71 3.88 15.43 -10.83
C ARG A 71 4.01 15.42 -12.35
N MET A 72 3.63 14.32 -13.00
CA MET A 72 3.57 14.21 -14.46
C MET A 72 2.30 14.83 -15.07
N GLY A 73 1.41 15.37 -14.26
CA GLY A 73 0.19 16.06 -14.69
C GLY A 73 -1.10 15.25 -14.54
N LEU A 74 -1.09 14.07 -13.89
CA LEU A 74 -2.31 13.34 -13.57
C LEU A 74 -3.15 14.17 -12.58
N PRO A 75 -4.42 14.52 -12.89
CA PRO A 75 -5.22 15.44 -12.10
C PRO A 75 -5.84 14.75 -10.87
N VAL A 76 -5.00 14.27 -9.96
CA VAL A 76 -5.42 13.80 -8.64
C VAL A 76 -5.48 14.98 -7.69
N LYS A 77 -6.64 15.18 -7.06
CA LYS A 77 -6.83 16.26 -6.08
C LYS A 77 -5.95 16.05 -4.86
N ARG A 78 -6.06 14.88 -4.24
CA ARG A 78 -5.28 14.50 -3.04
C ARG A 78 -5.17 12.98 -2.91
N PHE A 79 -4.29 12.55 -2.01
CA PHE A 79 -4.13 11.15 -1.64
C PHE A 79 -4.54 10.92 -0.18
N ILE A 80 -4.92 9.68 0.12
CA ILE A 80 -5.08 9.18 1.48
C ILE A 80 -4.11 8.01 1.65
N ALA A 81 -3.19 8.10 2.59
CA ALA A 81 -2.32 6.99 2.97
C ALA A 81 -3.01 6.20 4.09
N ALA A 82 -3.51 5.01 3.78
CA ALA A 82 -4.11 4.13 4.78
C ALA A 82 -3.04 3.20 5.39
N ASN A 83 -2.90 3.23 6.70
CA ASN A 83 -1.95 2.41 7.45
C ASN A 83 -2.69 1.42 8.36
N ASN A 84 -2.04 0.31 8.68
CA ASN A 84 -2.37 -0.50 9.83
C ASN A 84 -1.73 0.10 11.10
N ARG A 85 -1.58 -0.65 12.19
CA ARG A 85 -0.95 -0.18 13.44
C ARG A 85 0.53 0.24 13.27
N ASN A 86 1.14 -0.01 12.10
CA ASN A 86 2.45 0.53 11.74
C ASN A 86 2.27 1.92 11.12
N ASP A 87 1.93 2.88 11.95
CA ASP A 87 1.40 4.20 11.59
C ASP A 87 2.46 5.31 11.57
N ILE A 88 3.73 4.98 11.32
CA ILE A 88 4.86 5.93 11.38
C ILE A 88 4.61 7.16 10.49
N PHE A 89 4.09 6.95 9.28
CA PHE A 89 3.79 8.04 8.37
C PHE A 89 2.57 8.86 8.82
N TYR A 90 1.54 8.21 9.35
CA TYR A 90 0.39 8.92 9.94
C TYR A 90 0.85 9.84 11.08
N GLN A 91 1.71 9.36 11.98
CA GLN A 91 2.29 10.17 13.05
C GLN A 91 3.14 11.31 12.50
N TYR A 92 3.90 11.08 11.42
CA TYR A 92 4.63 12.15 10.73
C TYR A 92 3.69 13.23 10.17
N LEU A 93 2.58 12.86 9.55
CA LEU A 93 1.60 13.83 9.04
C LEU A 93 1.05 14.72 10.18
N GLN A 94 0.82 14.14 11.37
CA GLN A 94 0.29 14.88 12.53
C GLN A 94 1.34 15.79 13.19
N THR A 95 2.60 15.38 13.22
CA THR A 95 3.62 15.98 14.08
C THR A 95 4.77 16.66 13.35
N GLY A 96 4.95 16.36 12.07
CA GLY A 96 6.14 16.75 11.30
C GLY A 96 7.42 15.98 11.70
N LYS A 97 7.33 15.04 12.64
CA LYS A 97 8.49 14.28 13.14
C LYS A 97 8.44 12.85 12.61
N TYR A 98 9.48 12.45 11.88
CA TYR A 98 9.65 11.08 11.43
C TYR A 98 10.38 10.27 12.48
N ASN A 99 9.70 9.27 13.04
CA ASN A 99 10.23 8.45 14.13
C ASN A 99 10.07 6.96 13.81
N PRO A 100 11.00 6.34 13.05
CA PRO A 100 10.97 4.93 12.74
C PRO A 100 11.01 4.05 14.00
N ARG A 101 10.33 2.92 13.96
CA ARG A 101 10.28 1.95 15.05
C ARG A 101 10.18 0.51 14.51
N PRO A 102 10.48 -0.52 15.32
CA PRO A 102 10.22 -1.90 14.94
C PRO A 102 8.75 -2.10 14.52
N SER A 103 8.53 -2.87 13.45
CA SER A 103 7.19 -3.19 12.99
C SER A 103 6.45 -4.11 13.96
N ILE A 104 5.13 -3.94 13.99
CA ILE A 104 4.21 -4.77 14.77
C ILE A 104 3.49 -5.68 13.78
N ALA A 105 3.39 -6.97 14.09
CA ALA A 105 2.66 -7.93 13.25
C ALA A 105 1.16 -7.63 13.26
N THR A 106 0.53 -7.63 12.08
CA THR A 106 -0.89 -7.40 11.87
C THR A 106 -1.47 -8.37 10.84
N ILE A 107 -2.81 -8.40 10.71
CA ILE A 107 -3.49 -9.19 9.67
C ILE A 107 -3.28 -8.61 8.25
N ALA A 108 -2.95 -7.33 8.13
CA ALA A 108 -2.57 -6.67 6.88
C ALA A 108 -1.02 -6.62 6.75
N ASN A 109 -0.40 -7.79 6.79
CA ASN A 109 1.03 -7.98 7.07
C ASN A 109 1.99 -7.40 6.03
N ALA A 110 1.58 -7.20 4.78
CA ALA A 110 2.41 -6.53 3.78
C ALA A 110 2.62 -5.02 4.08
N MET A 111 1.83 -4.48 5.00
CA MET A 111 1.96 -3.11 5.51
C MET A 111 2.71 -3.04 6.86
N ASP A 112 3.24 -4.16 7.38
CA ASP A 112 4.02 -4.21 8.63
C ASP A 112 5.42 -3.64 8.42
N VAL A 113 5.50 -2.33 8.24
CA VAL A 113 6.73 -1.60 7.95
C VAL A 113 6.92 -0.48 8.96
N GLY A 114 7.93 -0.61 9.79
CA GLY A 114 8.28 0.38 10.82
C GLY A 114 9.25 1.48 10.36
N ASP A 115 9.82 1.33 9.14
CA ASP A 115 10.72 2.30 8.51
C ASP A 115 10.55 2.24 6.99
N PRO A 116 9.54 2.94 6.44
CA PRO A 116 9.25 2.95 5.01
C PRO A 116 10.40 3.52 4.18
N SER A 117 11.08 2.70 3.40
CA SER A 117 12.25 3.12 2.60
C SER A 117 11.90 4.14 1.50
N ASN A 118 10.65 4.20 1.05
CA ASN A 118 10.21 5.21 0.06
C ASN A 118 9.83 6.56 0.71
N PHE A 119 9.86 6.69 2.03
CA PHE A 119 9.61 7.97 2.68
C PHE A 119 10.61 9.05 2.24
N ALA A 120 11.87 8.70 2.08
CA ALA A 120 12.89 9.61 1.55
C ALA A 120 12.52 10.17 0.15
N ARG A 121 11.85 9.37 -0.68
CA ARG A 121 11.38 9.81 -2.00
C ARG A 121 10.20 10.77 -1.90
N VAL A 122 9.27 10.51 -0.97
CA VAL A 122 8.18 11.45 -0.67
C VAL A 122 8.75 12.78 -0.22
N LEU A 123 9.69 12.78 0.73
CA LEU A 123 10.36 14.00 1.16
C LEU A 123 11.00 14.76 0.00
N ALA A 124 11.76 14.06 -0.85
CA ALA A 124 12.42 14.67 -2.01
C ALA A 124 11.44 15.31 -3.00
N LEU A 125 10.29 14.63 -3.28
CA LEU A 125 9.24 15.15 -4.18
C LEU A 125 8.64 16.47 -3.69
N TYR A 126 8.61 16.70 -2.38
CA TYR A 126 8.04 17.88 -1.75
C TYR A 126 9.09 18.85 -1.17
N GLY A 127 10.37 18.70 -1.56
CA GLY A 127 11.45 19.56 -1.08
C GLY A 127 11.60 19.56 0.44
N ASN A 128 11.32 18.43 1.10
CA ASN A 128 11.31 18.25 2.56
C ASN A 128 10.28 19.12 3.30
N SER A 129 9.28 19.65 2.61
CA SER A 129 8.24 20.50 3.21
C SER A 129 7.10 19.66 3.78
N HIS A 130 7.00 19.57 5.10
CA HIS A 130 5.87 18.93 5.78
C HIS A 130 4.53 19.57 5.38
N ALA A 131 4.47 20.90 5.32
CA ALA A 131 3.26 21.62 4.92
C ALA A 131 2.81 21.26 3.49
N ALA A 132 3.76 21.10 2.56
CA ALA A 132 3.43 20.68 1.19
C ALA A 132 2.96 19.22 1.12
N ILE A 133 3.53 18.33 1.94
CA ILE A 133 3.10 16.94 2.04
C ILE A 133 1.67 16.86 2.59
N THR A 134 1.38 17.54 3.69
CA THR A 134 0.06 17.51 4.34
C THR A 134 -1.03 18.24 3.54
N ALA A 135 -0.66 19.13 2.63
CA ALA A 135 -1.60 19.74 1.69
C ALA A 135 -2.11 18.74 0.62
N ASP A 136 -1.27 17.74 0.26
CA ASP A 136 -1.57 16.76 -0.77
C ASP A 136 -1.95 15.39 -0.24
N ILE A 137 -1.50 15.03 0.97
CA ILE A 137 -1.64 13.68 1.54
C ILE A 137 -2.24 13.79 2.93
N SER A 138 -3.39 13.17 3.11
CA SER A 138 -3.93 12.85 4.43
C SER A 138 -3.62 11.39 4.80
N GLY A 139 -3.80 11.01 6.07
CA GLY A 139 -3.55 9.65 6.53
C GLY A 139 -4.66 9.13 7.43
N ALA A 140 -4.75 7.81 7.50
CA ALA A 140 -5.59 7.08 8.44
C ALA A 140 -4.84 5.86 8.96
N THR A 141 -5.22 5.36 10.13
CA THR A 141 -4.62 4.15 10.73
C THR A 141 -5.69 3.31 11.40
N TYR A 142 -5.60 1.98 11.28
CA TYR A 142 -6.61 1.05 11.74
C TYR A 142 -6.01 -0.13 12.50
N THR A 143 -6.76 -0.59 13.50
CA THR A 143 -6.46 -1.81 14.25
C THR A 143 -6.90 -3.05 13.48
N ASP A 144 -6.43 -4.23 13.90
CA ASP A 144 -6.86 -5.49 13.30
C ASP A 144 -8.37 -5.73 13.47
N GLU A 145 -8.96 -5.27 14.58
CA GLU A 145 -10.40 -5.36 14.83
C GLU A 145 -11.18 -4.53 13.82
N GLN A 146 -10.77 -3.29 13.58
CA GLN A 146 -11.40 -2.41 12.60
C GLN A 146 -11.26 -2.94 11.17
N ILE A 147 -10.12 -3.56 10.85
CA ILE A 147 -9.91 -4.19 9.55
C ILE A 147 -10.84 -5.39 9.38
N ARG A 148 -10.96 -6.26 10.40
CA ARG A 148 -11.88 -7.41 10.39
C ARG A 148 -13.32 -6.98 10.21
N GLU A 149 -13.76 -6.00 10.99
CA GLU A 149 -15.08 -5.39 10.90
C GLU A 149 -15.37 -4.94 9.45
N THR A 150 -14.46 -4.17 8.85
CA THR A 150 -14.62 -3.65 7.50
C THR A 150 -14.71 -4.75 6.45
N VAL A 151 -13.87 -5.80 6.53
CA VAL A 151 -13.96 -6.96 5.61
C VAL A 151 -15.33 -7.62 5.72
N GLY A 152 -15.82 -7.86 6.95
CA GLY A 152 -17.11 -8.50 7.19
C GLY A 152 -18.29 -7.65 6.70
N GLU A 153 -18.35 -6.39 7.10
CA GLU A 153 -19.42 -5.47 6.71
C GLU A 153 -19.55 -5.35 5.19
N VAL A 154 -18.44 -5.09 4.49
CA VAL A 154 -18.47 -4.96 3.03
C VAL A 154 -18.90 -6.25 2.35
N TYR A 155 -18.43 -7.41 2.83
CA TYR A 155 -18.82 -8.69 2.29
C TYR A 155 -20.31 -8.96 2.46
N TRP A 156 -20.85 -8.76 3.65
CA TRP A 156 -22.27 -9.07 3.93
C TRP A 156 -23.23 -8.06 3.29
N GLU A 157 -22.83 -6.81 3.15
CA GLU A 157 -23.67 -5.76 2.55
C GLU A 157 -23.64 -5.79 1.01
N THR A 158 -22.50 -6.09 0.40
CA THR A 158 -22.30 -5.91 -1.06
C THR A 158 -21.94 -7.19 -1.80
N GLY A 159 -21.54 -8.25 -1.11
CA GLY A 159 -20.97 -9.45 -1.69
C GLY A 159 -19.52 -9.29 -2.17
N TYR A 160 -18.93 -8.10 -2.02
CA TYR A 160 -17.53 -7.86 -2.41
C TYR A 160 -16.57 -8.27 -1.28
N LEU A 161 -15.59 -9.11 -1.64
CA LEU A 161 -14.62 -9.62 -0.68
C LEU A 161 -13.31 -8.82 -0.74
N LEU A 162 -13.08 -8.01 0.29
CA LEU A 162 -11.84 -7.29 0.48
C LEU A 162 -10.74 -8.20 1.04
N ASP A 163 -9.48 -7.95 0.64
CA ASP A 163 -8.34 -8.40 1.44
C ASP A 163 -8.09 -7.42 2.62
N PRO A 164 -7.33 -7.83 3.66
CA PRO A 164 -7.10 -6.96 4.82
C PRO A 164 -6.44 -5.60 4.50
N HIS A 165 -5.64 -5.51 3.43
CA HIS A 165 -5.01 -4.25 3.01
C HIS A 165 -6.02 -3.36 2.29
N GLY A 166 -6.82 -3.93 1.38
CA GLY A 166 -7.91 -3.24 0.71
C GLY A 166 -8.94 -2.72 1.71
N ALA A 167 -9.22 -3.46 2.78
CA ALA A 167 -10.10 -3.02 3.85
C ALA A 167 -9.60 -1.73 4.54
N CYS A 168 -8.30 -1.61 4.79
CA CYS A 168 -7.72 -0.34 5.27
C CYS A 168 -8.00 0.81 4.28
N GLY A 169 -7.78 0.55 3.00
CA GLY A 169 -8.00 1.54 1.95
C GLY A 169 -9.46 1.95 1.80
N TYR A 170 -10.37 0.96 1.79
CA TYR A 170 -11.81 1.19 1.70
C TYR A 170 -12.33 2.04 2.87
N ARG A 171 -12.00 1.65 4.10
CA ARG A 171 -12.42 2.37 5.31
C ARG A 171 -11.89 3.79 5.32
N ALA A 172 -10.59 3.98 5.05
CA ALA A 172 -9.99 5.31 4.99
C ALA A 172 -10.61 6.22 3.93
N LEU A 173 -10.97 5.65 2.77
CA LEU A 173 -11.66 6.38 1.73
C LEU A 173 -13.09 6.74 2.17
N SER A 174 -13.85 5.78 2.69
CA SER A 174 -15.24 5.98 3.13
C SER A 174 -15.36 7.04 4.22
N GLU A 175 -14.43 7.06 5.17
CA GLU A 175 -14.39 8.04 6.26
C GLU A 175 -13.87 9.42 5.79
N GLY A 176 -12.97 9.44 4.81
CA GLY A 176 -12.25 10.65 4.38
C GLY A 176 -12.79 11.34 3.13
N LEU A 177 -13.76 10.75 2.41
CA LEU A 177 -14.27 11.29 1.14
C LEU A 177 -15.38 12.33 1.38
N SER A 178 -15.28 13.47 0.71
CA SER A 178 -16.34 14.48 0.71
C SER A 178 -17.37 14.19 -0.37
N ALA A 179 -18.60 14.68 -0.21
CA ALA A 179 -19.70 14.46 -1.18
C ALA A 179 -19.41 14.97 -2.61
N SER A 180 -18.51 15.96 -2.76
CA SER A 180 -18.12 16.51 -4.06
C SER A 180 -16.88 15.84 -4.68
N GLU A 181 -16.34 14.80 -4.05
CA GLU A 181 -15.14 14.11 -4.50
C GLU A 181 -15.48 12.74 -5.09
N THR A 182 -14.74 12.35 -6.11
CA THR A 182 -14.72 10.98 -6.58
C THR A 182 -13.55 10.23 -5.94
N GLY A 183 -13.83 9.10 -5.30
CA GLY A 183 -12.83 8.31 -4.61
C GLY A 183 -12.53 6.99 -5.29
N ILE A 184 -11.27 6.60 -5.30
CA ILE A 184 -10.84 5.22 -5.56
C ILE A 184 -9.89 4.76 -4.46
N PHE A 185 -9.96 3.50 -4.08
CA PHE A 185 -8.95 2.85 -3.27
C PHE A 185 -8.28 1.73 -4.06
N LEU A 186 -7.05 1.40 -3.70
CA LEU A 186 -6.29 0.37 -4.41
C LEU A 186 -6.39 -0.96 -3.68
N GLU A 187 -6.90 -1.97 -4.39
CA GLU A 187 -6.80 -3.37 -3.98
C GLU A 187 -5.43 -3.90 -4.40
N THR A 188 -4.60 -4.28 -3.42
CA THR A 188 -3.19 -4.60 -3.65
C THR A 188 -2.87 -6.09 -3.58
N ALA A 189 -3.83 -6.91 -3.14
CA ALA A 189 -3.71 -8.35 -3.05
C ALA A 189 -5.07 -9.04 -3.29
N HIS A 190 -5.03 -10.33 -3.62
CA HIS A 190 -6.25 -11.13 -3.71
C HIS A 190 -6.56 -11.75 -2.33
N PRO A 191 -7.84 -11.78 -1.87
CA PRO A 191 -8.23 -12.37 -0.58
C PRO A 191 -7.75 -13.81 -0.36
N ALA A 192 -7.63 -14.60 -1.43
CA ALA A 192 -7.09 -15.96 -1.38
C ALA A 192 -5.64 -16.05 -0.86
N LYS A 193 -4.90 -14.96 -0.77
CA LYS A 193 -3.57 -14.93 -0.12
C LYS A 193 -3.67 -14.91 1.41
N PHE A 194 -4.84 -14.64 1.94
CA PHE A 194 -5.10 -14.45 3.38
C PHE A 194 -6.28 -15.34 3.85
N LEU A 195 -6.37 -16.57 3.31
CA LEU A 195 -7.51 -17.48 3.48
C LEU A 195 -7.91 -17.64 4.94
N GLU A 196 -6.96 -17.97 5.83
CA GLU A 196 -7.24 -18.18 7.24
C GLU A 196 -7.89 -16.96 7.90
N THR A 197 -7.38 -15.78 7.61
CA THR A 197 -7.92 -14.52 8.14
C THR A 197 -9.29 -14.22 7.55
N VAL A 198 -9.42 -14.29 6.22
CA VAL A 198 -10.63 -13.87 5.52
C VAL A 198 -11.78 -14.84 5.76
N GLU A 199 -11.56 -16.16 5.61
CA GLU A 199 -12.55 -17.19 5.92
C GLU A 199 -13.00 -17.16 7.40
N GLY A 200 -12.06 -16.86 8.31
CA GLY A 200 -12.37 -16.69 9.72
C GLY A 200 -13.25 -15.46 10.04
N ILE A 201 -13.25 -14.45 9.15
CA ILE A 201 -14.11 -13.27 9.29
C ILE A 201 -15.49 -13.53 8.70
N ILE A 202 -15.54 -14.00 7.44
CA ILE A 202 -16.81 -14.12 6.71
C ILE A 202 -17.60 -15.38 7.09
N GLY A 203 -16.95 -16.38 7.68
CA GLY A 203 -17.55 -17.67 8.04
C GLY A 203 -17.82 -18.58 6.83
N ASP A 204 -17.28 -18.25 5.66
CA ASP A 204 -17.53 -18.95 4.40
C ASP A 204 -16.19 -19.23 3.67
N LYS A 205 -16.22 -20.11 2.67
CA LYS A 205 -15.03 -20.47 1.89
C LYS A 205 -14.75 -19.45 0.79
N VAL A 206 -13.49 -19.06 0.68
CA VAL A 206 -13.03 -18.17 -0.39
C VAL A 206 -12.72 -18.98 -1.63
N GLU A 207 -13.32 -18.61 -2.76
CA GLU A 207 -13.01 -19.22 -4.05
C GLU A 207 -11.57 -18.84 -4.45
N ILE A 208 -10.73 -19.85 -4.69
CA ILE A 208 -9.37 -19.66 -5.16
C ILE A 208 -9.37 -19.68 -6.68
N PRO A 209 -8.91 -18.62 -7.37
CA PRO A 209 -8.81 -18.59 -8.82
C PRO A 209 -8.03 -19.77 -9.38
N THR A 210 -8.49 -20.36 -10.48
CA THR A 210 -7.90 -21.59 -11.08
C THR A 210 -6.40 -21.48 -11.30
N LYS A 211 -5.92 -20.36 -11.83
CA LYS A 211 -4.47 -20.13 -12.02
C LYS A 211 -3.68 -20.15 -10.70
N LEU A 212 -4.26 -19.64 -9.63
CA LEU A 212 -3.64 -19.68 -8.31
C LEU A 212 -3.66 -21.10 -7.75
N GLN A 213 -4.73 -21.86 -7.94
CA GLN A 213 -4.80 -23.27 -7.56
C GLN A 213 -3.72 -24.11 -8.28
N GLU A 214 -3.51 -23.87 -9.58
CA GLU A 214 -2.46 -24.51 -10.36
C GLU A 214 -1.08 -24.18 -9.81
N PHE A 215 -0.83 -22.89 -9.49
CA PHE A 215 0.42 -22.45 -8.91
C PHE A 215 0.68 -23.06 -7.53
N MET A 216 -0.34 -23.21 -6.70
CA MET A 216 -0.24 -23.83 -5.36
C MET A 216 0.13 -25.32 -5.39
N LYS A 217 -0.05 -26.00 -6.53
CA LYS A 217 0.40 -27.39 -6.72
C LYS A 217 1.91 -27.51 -6.91
N GLY A 218 2.60 -26.39 -7.12
CA GLY A 218 4.06 -26.34 -7.25
C GLY A 218 4.78 -26.69 -5.96
N THR A 219 6.00 -27.21 -6.09
CA THR A 219 6.87 -27.48 -4.95
C THR A 219 7.56 -26.20 -4.48
N LYS A 220 7.48 -25.90 -3.19
CA LYS A 220 8.20 -24.77 -2.61
C LYS A 220 9.71 -24.98 -2.75
N GLN A 221 10.37 -24.05 -3.45
CA GLN A 221 11.82 -24.05 -3.64
C GLN A 221 12.44 -23.00 -2.70
N SER A 222 13.01 -23.46 -1.59
CA SER A 222 13.70 -22.59 -0.65
C SER A 222 14.87 -23.35 0.00
N ILE A 223 15.97 -22.66 0.21
CA ILE A 223 17.12 -23.17 0.96
C ILE A 223 17.06 -22.51 2.33
N PRO A 224 16.88 -23.27 3.42
CA PRO A 224 16.99 -22.73 4.78
C PRO A 224 18.39 -22.18 5.00
N MET A 225 18.46 -21.00 5.61
CA MET A 225 19.73 -20.37 6.01
C MET A 225 19.62 -19.99 7.49
N GLU A 226 20.68 -20.23 8.23
CA GLU A 226 20.81 -19.73 9.59
C GLU A 226 21.17 -18.24 9.59
N LYS A 227 21.02 -17.60 10.74
CA LYS A 227 21.14 -16.12 10.86
C LYS A 227 22.58 -15.69 11.16
N ASP A 228 23.55 -16.51 11.05
CA ASP A 228 24.93 -16.20 11.45
C ASP A 228 25.62 -15.25 10.48
#